data_77adbe3c52fa82f465ac2335d20c6c62
#
_entry.id   77adbe3c52fa82f465ac2335d20c6c62
#
_cell.length_a   1.000
_cell.length_b   1.000
_cell.length_c   1.000
_cell.angle_alpha   90.00
_cell.angle_beta   90.00
_cell.angle_gamma   90.00
#
_symmetry.space_group_name_H-M   'P 1'
#
loop_
_entity.id
_entity.type
_entity.pdbx_description
1 polymer ?
#
loop_
_entity_poly.entity_id
_entity_poly.type
_entity_poly.pdbx_seq_one_letter_code
_entity_poly.pdbx_strand_id
1 'polypeptide(L)'
;MSGAIGPIIGQNYGAGHFDRVRRAYIDGLIYVLVYVLVVWTILFFIRDMLVDAFSATGEGAELVRLFCAVIAGSFVFVGTLFVSNAAFNTLGYPFISTVFNWGRATLGTVPFVWFGSLWLGVPGVLWGQAAGSILFGAAAAIVGYRLVTHLHRRPPGEPPVPIWRIALSPFSTGKSLTGI
;
A
#
# COMPACT_ATOMS: atom_id res chain seq x y z
N MET A 1 -11.21 6.73 -1.76
CA MET A 1 -9.92 7.10 -2.37
C MET A 1 -9.56 6.23 -3.56
N SER A 2 -9.51 4.90 -3.47
CA SER A 2 -9.28 4.01 -4.62
C SER A 2 -10.25 4.25 -5.77
N GLY A 3 -11.48 4.63 -5.48
CA GLY A 3 -12.50 4.96 -6.47
C GLY A 3 -12.21 6.19 -7.34
N ALA A 4 -11.42 7.15 -6.86
CA ALA A 4 -11.09 8.35 -7.63
C ALA A 4 -9.81 8.17 -8.48
N ILE A 5 -8.81 7.46 -7.96
CA ILE A 5 -7.52 7.26 -8.64
C ILE A 5 -7.66 6.33 -9.85
N GLY A 6 -8.48 5.27 -9.75
CA GLY A 6 -8.71 4.34 -10.85
C GLY A 6 -9.14 5.03 -12.15
N PRO A 7 -10.22 5.80 -12.16
CA PRO A 7 -10.66 6.54 -13.35
C PRO A 7 -9.60 7.50 -13.91
N ILE A 8 -8.86 8.22 -13.05
CA ILE A 8 -7.80 9.13 -13.49
C ILE A 8 -6.68 8.36 -14.22
N ILE A 9 -6.23 7.25 -13.63
CA ILE A 9 -5.22 6.38 -14.26
C ILE A 9 -5.77 5.81 -15.57
N GLY A 10 -7.01 5.29 -15.57
CA GLY A 10 -7.61 4.66 -16.74
C GLY A 10 -7.78 5.59 -17.93
N GLN A 11 -8.29 6.80 -17.72
CA GLN A 11 -8.45 7.80 -18.77
C GLN A 11 -7.11 8.20 -19.38
N ASN A 12 -6.09 8.45 -18.56
CA ASN A 12 -4.76 8.80 -19.04
C ASN A 12 -4.06 7.63 -19.73
N TYR A 13 -4.27 6.39 -19.24
CA TYR A 13 -3.75 5.19 -19.88
C TYR A 13 -4.38 4.93 -21.24
N GLY A 14 -5.71 5.03 -21.34
CA GLY A 14 -6.43 4.89 -22.60
C GLY A 14 -6.09 5.97 -23.63
N ALA A 15 -5.74 7.18 -23.19
CA ALA A 15 -5.27 8.27 -24.02
C ALA A 15 -3.78 8.21 -24.38
N GLY A 16 -3.03 7.21 -23.90
CA GLY A 16 -1.59 7.06 -24.14
C GLY A 16 -0.70 8.04 -23.37
N HIS A 17 -1.27 8.76 -22.37
CA HIS A 17 -0.53 9.74 -21.56
C HIS A 17 0.17 9.08 -20.35
N PHE A 18 1.19 8.27 -20.61
CA PHE A 18 1.88 7.48 -19.56
C PHE A 18 2.57 8.33 -18.50
N ASP A 19 3.05 9.54 -18.86
CA ASP A 19 3.58 10.52 -17.91
C ASP A 19 2.56 10.91 -16.84
N ARG A 20 1.31 11.13 -17.28
CA ARG A 20 0.21 11.47 -16.38
C ARG A 20 -0.21 10.29 -15.53
N VAL A 21 -0.17 9.06 -16.07
CA VAL A 21 -0.41 7.83 -15.29
C VAL A 21 0.58 7.72 -14.15
N ARG A 22 1.88 7.88 -14.43
CA ARG A 22 2.93 7.84 -13.41
C ARG A 22 2.74 8.94 -12.37
N ARG A 23 2.47 10.17 -12.81
CA ARG A 23 2.23 11.30 -11.89
C ARG A 23 1.01 11.06 -11.02
N ALA A 24 -0.12 10.65 -11.58
CA ALA A 24 -1.34 10.35 -10.82
C ALA A 24 -1.12 9.27 -9.76
N TYR A 25 -0.31 8.25 -10.07
CA TYR A 25 0.06 7.21 -9.10
C TYR A 25 0.88 7.79 -7.94
N ILE A 26 1.90 8.60 -8.22
CA ILE A 26 2.75 9.23 -7.20
C ILE A 26 1.93 10.20 -6.35
N ASP A 27 1.11 11.04 -6.96
CA ASP A 27 0.23 11.99 -6.28
C ASP A 27 -0.75 11.25 -5.36
N GLY A 28 -1.24 10.09 -5.79
CA GLY A 28 -2.07 9.21 -4.96
C GLY A 28 -1.35 8.68 -3.73
N LEU A 29 -0.08 8.28 -3.86
CA LEU A 29 0.74 7.84 -2.73
C LEU A 29 1.03 8.99 -1.75
N ILE A 30 1.37 10.17 -2.28
CA ILE A 30 1.60 11.38 -1.47
C ILE A 30 0.32 11.76 -0.72
N TYR A 31 -0.82 11.74 -1.41
CA TYR A 31 -2.11 12.06 -0.79
C TYR A 31 -2.43 11.11 0.38
N VAL A 32 -2.23 9.79 0.20
CA VAL A 32 -2.42 8.81 1.27
C VAL A 32 -1.49 9.08 2.44
N LEU A 33 -0.21 9.37 2.16
CA LEU A 33 0.78 9.68 3.20
C LEU A 33 0.33 10.88 4.02
N VAL A 34 0.03 12.00 3.37
CA VAL A 34 -0.40 13.24 4.03
C VAL A 34 -1.68 13.01 4.82
N TYR A 35 -2.69 12.37 4.21
CA TYR A 35 -3.96 12.10 4.85
C TYR A 35 -3.80 11.25 6.13
N VAL A 36 -3.05 10.14 6.02
CA VAL A 36 -2.85 9.27 7.19
C VAL A 36 -2.02 9.97 8.27
N LEU A 37 -1.01 10.75 7.90
CA LEU A 37 -0.22 11.51 8.88
C LEU A 37 -1.08 12.52 9.63
N VAL A 38 -1.98 13.23 8.94
CA VAL A 38 -2.90 14.17 9.58
C VAL A 38 -3.85 13.43 10.54
N VAL A 39 -4.49 12.35 10.08
CA VAL A 39 -5.40 11.57 10.92
C VAL A 39 -4.66 10.93 12.09
N TRP A 40 -3.48 10.38 11.87
CA TRP A 40 -2.66 9.80 12.93
C TRP A 40 -2.25 10.85 13.97
N THR A 41 -1.85 12.04 13.53
CA THR A 41 -1.53 13.15 14.45
C THR A 41 -2.74 13.51 15.31
N ILE A 42 -3.94 13.61 14.72
CA ILE A 42 -5.17 13.87 15.46
C ILE A 42 -5.40 12.75 16.49
N LEU A 43 -5.36 11.49 16.09
CA LEU A 43 -5.54 10.34 16.98
C LEU A 43 -4.52 10.32 18.12
N PHE A 44 -3.28 10.69 17.85
CA PHE A 44 -2.23 10.78 18.87
C PHE A 44 -2.58 11.78 19.97
N PHE A 45 -3.13 12.95 19.62
CA PHE A 45 -3.49 13.97 20.60
C PHE A 45 -4.81 13.68 21.34
N ILE A 46 -5.77 13.04 20.70
CA ILE A 46 -7.08 12.72 21.32
C ILE A 46 -7.13 11.33 21.96
N ARG A 47 -6.02 10.59 22.02
CA ARG A 47 -5.99 9.18 22.48
C ARG A 47 -6.59 8.97 23.87
N ASP A 48 -6.31 9.88 24.82
CA ASP A 48 -6.84 9.78 26.19
C ASP A 48 -8.33 10.11 26.22
N MET A 49 -8.80 11.08 25.43
CA MET A 49 -10.22 11.35 25.25
C MET A 49 -10.95 10.12 24.66
N LEU A 50 -10.33 9.37 23.77
CA LEU A 50 -10.89 8.12 23.24
C LEU A 50 -10.98 7.04 24.33
N VAL A 51 -9.94 6.91 25.16
CA VAL A 51 -9.95 5.98 26.30
C VAL A 51 -11.16 6.28 27.22
N ASP A 52 -11.38 7.54 27.54
CA ASP A 52 -12.50 7.97 28.38
C ASP A 52 -13.85 7.75 27.69
N ALA A 53 -13.96 8.09 26.39
CA ALA A 53 -15.20 7.93 25.61
C ALA A 53 -15.64 6.46 25.49
N PHE A 54 -14.68 5.53 25.39
CA PHE A 54 -14.95 4.08 25.38
C PHE A 54 -15.04 3.50 26.80
N SER A 55 -14.87 4.29 27.85
CA SER A 55 -14.76 3.82 29.23
C SER A 55 -13.78 2.66 29.39
N ALA A 56 -12.69 2.68 28.59
CA ALA A 56 -11.70 1.63 28.59
C ALA A 56 -10.85 1.71 29.85
N THR A 57 -10.65 0.56 30.53
CA THR A 57 -9.85 0.47 31.75
C THR A 57 -8.78 -0.61 31.61
N GLY A 58 -7.75 -0.54 32.43
CA GLY A 58 -6.69 -1.55 32.49
C GLY A 58 -6.02 -1.78 31.13
N GLU A 59 -5.88 -3.02 30.72
CA GLU A 59 -5.21 -3.43 29.47
C GLU A 59 -5.92 -2.85 28.22
N GLY A 60 -7.26 -2.72 28.27
CA GLY A 60 -8.03 -2.11 27.16
C GLY A 60 -7.63 -0.67 26.90
N ALA A 61 -7.42 0.13 27.95
CA ALA A 61 -6.95 1.51 27.82
C ALA A 61 -5.55 1.61 27.20
N GLU A 62 -4.64 0.70 27.60
CA GLU A 62 -3.30 0.64 27.03
C GLU A 62 -3.31 0.27 25.57
N LEU A 63 -4.18 -0.65 25.13
CA LEU A 63 -4.34 -1.03 23.72
C LEU A 63 -4.87 0.14 22.88
N VAL A 64 -5.83 0.91 23.36
CA VAL A 64 -6.33 2.10 22.66
C VAL A 64 -5.20 3.13 22.51
N ARG A 65 -4.45 3.38 23.57
CA ARG A 65 -3.28 4.29 23.52
C ARG A 65 -2.22 3.81 22.53
N LEU A 66 -1.86 2.52 22.58
CA LEU A 66 -0.90 1.92 21.65
C LEU A 66 -1.37 2.04 20.20
N PHE A 67 -2.63 1.74 19.95
CA PHE A 67 -3.21 1.87 18.60
C PHE A 67 -3.09 3.30 18.08
N CYS A 68 -3.56 4.27 18.84
CA CYS A 68 -3.56 5.68 18.44
C CYS A 68 -2.13 6.26 18.34
N ALA A 69 -1.21 5.85 19.23
CA ALA A 69 0.14 6.38 19.26
C ALA A 69 1.05 5.82 18.16
N VAL A 70 0.90 4.56 17.79
CA VAL A 70 1.84 3.87 16.89
C VAL A 70 1.15 3.15 15.75
N ILE A 71 0.19 2.27 16.05
CA ILE A 71 -0.38 1.34 15.06
C ILE A 71 -1.12 2.09 13.95
N ALA A 72 -1.84 3.17 14.29
CA ALA A 72 -2.55 3.99 13.32
C ALA A 72 -1.64 4.56 12.22
N GLY A 73 -0.37 4.83 12.51
CA GLY A 73 0.63 5.25 11.52
C GLY A 73 0.89 4.19 10.44
N SER A 74 0.77 2.90 10.76
CA SER A 74 0.95 1.82 9.78
C SER A 74 -0.11 1.80 8.68
N PHE A 75 -1.23 2.49 8.86
CA PHE A 75 -2.29 2.61 7.84
C PHE A 75 -1.84 3.34 6.57
N VAL A 76 -0.71 4.05 6.60
CA VAL A 76 -0.04 4.54 5.38
C VAL A 76 0.18 3.38 4.40
N PHE A 77 0.67 2.25 4.88
CA PHE A 77 0.94 1.08 4.04
C PHE A 77 -0.32 0.39 3.54
N VAL A 78 -1.40 0.41 4.33
CA VAL A 78 -2.72 -0.05 3.87
C VAL A 78 -3.24 0.86 2.76
N GLY A 79 -3.12 2.16 2.93
CA GLY A 79 -3.52 3.15 1.92
C GLY A 79 -2.69 3.04 0.63
N THR A 80 -1.38 2.83 0.73
CA THR A 80 -0.53 2.60 -0.46
C THR A 80 -0.91 1.32 -1.19
N LEU A 81 -1.30 0.26 -0.47
CA LEU A 81 -1.83 -0.95 -1.07
C LEU A 81 -3.12 -0.66 -1.87
N PHE A 82 -4.05 0.13 -1.34
CA PHE A 82 -5.28 0.49 -2.06
C PHE A 82 -5.01 1.31 -3.32
N VAL A 83 -4.08 2.27 -3.29
CA VAL A 83 -3.65 3.03 -4.47
C VAL A 83 -3.03 2.09 -5.52
N SER A 84 -2.16 1.18 -5.09
CA SER A 84 -1.52 0.21 -5.97
C SER A 84 -2.53 -0.75 -6.59
N ASN A 85 -3.51 -1.24 -5.82
CA ASN A 85 -4.59 -2.08 -6.31
C ASN A 85 -5.45 -1.37 -7.37
N ALA A 86 -5.78 -0.09 -7.16
CA ALA A 86 -6.48 0.70 -8.15
C ALA A 86 -5.68 0.79 -9.46
N ALA A 87 -4.38 1.03 -9.38
CA ALA A 87 -3.49 1.05 -10.54
C ALA A 87 -3.41 -0.33 -11.22
N PHE A 88 -3.21 -1.43 -10.48
CA PHE A 88 -3.14 -2.78 -11.05
C PHE A 88 -4.42 -3.14 -11.79
N ASN A 89 -5.58 -2.91 -11.19
CA ASN A 89 -6.88 -3.22 -11.80
C ASN A 89 -7.10 -2.41 -13.08
N THR A 90 -6.78 -1.13 -13.05
CA THR A 90 -7.01 -0.22 -14.19
C THR A 90 -6.02 -0.45 -15.33
N LEU A 91 -4.80 -0.86 -15.03
CA LEU A 91 -3.76 -1.14 -16.02
C LEU A 91 -3.84 -2.55 -16.61
N GLY A 92 -4.86 -3.35 -16.23
CA GLY A 92 -5.09 -4.69 -16.78
C GLY A 92 -4.37 -5.82 -16.04
N TYR A 93 -3.95 -5.61 -14.79
CA TYR A 93 -3.30 -6.61 -13.94
C TYR A 93 -4.10 -6.97 -12.67
N PRO A 94 -5.41 -7.30 -12.76
CA PRO A 94 -6.25 -7.54 -11.59
C PRO A 94 -5.79 -8.73 -10.74
N PHE A 95 -5.15 -9.73 -11.36
CA PHE A 95 -4.60 -10.88 -10.66
C PHE A 95 -3.58 -10.46 -9.59
N ILE A 96 -2.76 -9.44 -9.86
CA ILE A 96 -1.76 -8.95 -8.91
C ILE A 96 -2.42 -8.26 -7.72
N SER A 97 -3.45 -7.46 -7.98
CA SER A 97 -4.28 -6.87 -6.92
C SER A 97 -4.81 -7.97 -5.98
N THR A 98 -5.31 -9.07 -6.55
CA THR A 98 -5.80 -10.23 -5.78
C THR A 98 -4.68 -10.86 -4.95
N VAL A 99 -3.51 -11.11 -5.56
CA VAL A 99 -2.35 -11.70 -4.86
C VAL A 99 -1.90 -10.84 -3.67
N PHE A 100 -1.80 -9.52 -3.85
CA PHE A 100 -1.43 -8.62 -2.76
C PHE A 100 -2.48 -8.56 -1.65
N ASN A 101 -3.77 -8.54 -1.99
CA ASN A 101 -4.85 -8.53 -1.00
C ASN A 101 -4.91 -9.85 -0.21
N TRP A 102 -4.87 -10.97 -0.90
CA TRP A 102 -4.85 -12.29 -0.28
C TRP A 102 -3.56 -12.52 0.52
N GLY A 103 -2.42 -12.17 -0.06
CA GLY A 103 -1.13 -12.26 0.60
C GLY A 103 -1.11 -11.47 1.91
N ARG A 104 -1.62 -10.23 1.91
CA ARG A 104 -1.73 -9.43 3.13
C ARG A 104 -2.68 -10.07 4.15
N ALA A 105 -3.86 -10.53 3.70
CA ALA A 105 -4.87 -11.09 4.61
C ALA A 105 -4.43 -12.43 5.22
N THR A 106 -3.66 -13.23 4.50
CA THR A 106 -3.20 -14.56 4.96
C THR A 106 -1.77 -14.52 5.48
N LEU A 107 -0.79 -14.42 4.58
CA LEU A 107 0.64 -14.48 4.92
C LEU A 107 1.12 -13.23 5.69
N GLY A 108 0.50 -12.07 5.44
CA GLY A 108 0.82 -10.83 6.12
C GLY A 108 0.14 -10.68 7.49
N THR A 109 -0.98 -11.34 7.72
CA THR A 109 -1.73 -11.20 8.98
C THR A 109 -1.55 -12.43 9.86
N VAL A 110 -1.86 -13.64 9.38
CA VAL A 110 -1.94 -14.83 10.22
C VAL A 110 -0.63 -15.15 10.93
N PRO A 111 0.53 -15.33 10.27
CA PRO A 111 1.76 -15.67 10.95
C PRO A 111 2.27 -14.54 11.85
N PHE A 112 2.18 -13.28 11.40
CA PHE A 112 2.66 -12.15 12.19
C PHE A 112 1.83 -11.92 13.47
N VAL A 113 0.50 -12.07 13.37
CA VAL A 113 -0.38 -11.99 14.54
C VAL A 113 -0.15 -13.17 15.47
N TRP A 114 0.02 -14.38 14.95
CA TRP A 114 0.30 -15.56 15.75
C TRP A 114 1.62 -15.44 16.53
N PHE A 115 2.72 -15.13 15.87
CA PHE A 115 4.00 -14.88 16.54
C PHE A 115 3.94 -13.67 17.49
N GLY A 116 3.31 -12.58 17.06
CA GLY A 116 3.14 -11.39 17.90
C GLY A 116 2.38 -11.70 19.19
N SER A 117 1.30 -12.47 19.11
CA SER A 117 0.51 -12.85 20.29
C SER A 117 1.29 -13.76 21.25
N LEU A 118 2.15 -14.65 20.73
CA LEU A 118 2.98 -15.52 21.58
C LEU A 118 4.04 -14.75 22.36
N TRP A 119 4.60 -13.69 21.78
CA TRP A 119 5.72 -12.98 22.41
C TRP A 119 5.30 -11.77 23.24
N LEU A 120 4.26 -11.07 22.83
CA LEU A 120 3.82 -9.80 23.41
C LEU A 120 2.37 -9.86 23.93
N GLY A 121 1.70 -11.00 23.87
CA GLY A 121 0.30 -11.14 24.28
C GLY A 121 -0.63 -10.34 23.36
N VAL A 122 -1.64 -9.68 23.96
CA VAL A 122 -2.66 -8.93 23.22
C VAL A 122 -2.08 -7.75 22.41
N PRO A 123 -1.14 -6.92 22.92
CA PRO A 123 -0.46 -5.92 22.12
C PRO A 123 0.23 -6.47 20.87
N GLY A 124 0.74 -7.71 20.94
CA GLY A 124 1.42 -8.38 19.83
C GLY A 124 0.54 -8.64 18.62
N VAL A 125 -0.78 -8.78 18.83
CA VAL A 125 -1.75 -8.89 17.74
C VAL A 125 -1.74 -7.61 16.87
N LEU A 126 -1.73 -6.45 17.51
CA LEU A 126 -1.70 -5.13 16.81
C LEU A 126 -0.37 -4.94 16.07
N TRP A 127 0.74 -5.27 16.71
CA TRP A 127 2.05 -5.21 16.08
C TRP A 127 2.18 -6.17 14.89
N GLY A 128 1.66 -7.39 15.02
CA GLY A 128 1.66 -8.39 13.95
C GLY A 128 0.88 -7.90 12.74
N GLN A 129 -0.32 -7.35 12.95
CA GLN A 129 -1.12 -6.77 11.87
C GLN A 129 -0.43 -5.58 11.20
N ALA A 130 0.22 -4.71 11.98
CA ALA A 130 0.98 -3.58 11.45
C ALA A 130 2.16 -4.07 10.59
N ALA A 131 2.94 -5.03 11.08
CA ALA A 131 4.09 -5.60 10.37
C ALA A 131 3.68 -6.21 9.03
N GLY A 132 2.61 -7.02 8.99
CA GLY A 132 2.06 -7.58 7.75
C GLY A 132 1.60 -6.51 6.77
N SER A 133 0.94 -5.46 7.26
CA SER A 133 0.48 -4.34 6.44
C SER A 133 1.66 -3.55 5.86
N ILE A 134 2.71 -3.32 6.64
CA ILE A 134 3.95 -2.65 6.20
C ILE A 134 4.60 -3.45 5.08
N LEU A 135 4.80 -4.75 5.28
CA LEU A 135 5.44 -5.63 4.30
C LEU A 135 4.71 -5.62 2.96
N PHE A 136 3.41 -5.94 2.97
CA PHE A 136 2.62 -6.04 1.76
C PHE A 136 2.30 -4.68 1.12
N GLY A 137 2.09 -3.63 1.93
CA GLY A 137 1.88 -2.28 1.44
C GLY A 137 3.12 -1.72 0.75
N ALA A 138 4.31 -1.88 1.36
CA ALA A 138 5.57 -1.47 0.75
C ALA A 138 5.86 -2.26 -0.53
N ALA A 139 5.68 -3.58 -0.51
CA ALA A 139 5.87 -4.40 -1.71
C ALA A 139 4.93 -4.00 -2.86
N ALA A 140 3.65 -3.76 -2.56
CA ALA A 140 2.68 -3.30 -3.55
C ALA A 140 3.03 -1.91 -4.12
N ALA A 141 3.49 -0.98 -3.27
CA ALA A 141 3.94 0.33 -3.70
C ALA A 141 5.16 0.24 -4.65
N ILE A 142 6.14 -0.61 -4.33
CA ILE A 142 7.33 -0.84 -5.16
C ILE A 142 6.94 -1.43 -6.52
N VAL A 143 6.11 -2.47 -6.52
CA VAL A 143 5.66 -3.12 -7.77
C VAL A 143 4.82 -2.15 -8.61
N GLY A 144 3.90 -1.40 -7.98
CA GLY A 144 3.09 -0.38 -8.65
C GLY A 144 3.95 0.74 -9.25
N TYR A 145 4.92 1.26 -8.50
CA TYR A 145 5.84 2.27 -9.01
C TYR A 145 6.68 1.77 -10.20
N ARG A 146 7.19 0.53 -10.12
CA ARG A 146 7.92 -0.09 -11.24
C ARG A 146 7.03 -0.25 -12.47
N LEU A 147 5.79 -0.69 -12.28
CA LEU A 147 4.82 -0.85 -13.36
C LEU A 147 4.56 0.46 -14.09
N VAL A 148 4.18 1.52 -13.37
CA VAL A 148 3.87 2.82 -14.00
C VAL A 148 5.10 3.47 -14.63
N THR A 149 6.31 3.24 -14.06
CA THR A 149 7.56 3.75 -14.63
C THR A 149 7.95 2.97 -15.89
N HIS A 150 7.69 1.66 -15.92
CA HIS A 150 7.94 0.86 -17.13
C HIS A 150 7.02 1.29 -18.28
N LEU A 151 5.74 1.52 -18.00
CA LEU A 151 4.79 2.02 -18.99
C LEU A 151 5.21 3.40 -19.56
N HIS A 152 5.71 4.29 -18.71
CA HIS A 152 6.22 5.60 -19.12
C HIS A 152 7.41 5.52 -20.08
N ARG A 153 8.28 4.52 -19.94
CA ARG A 153 9.46 4.34 -20.79
C ARG A 153 9.22 3.51 -22.05
N ARG A 154 8.02 3.02 -22.25
CA ARG A 154 7.68 2.10 -23.30
C ARG A 154 7.41 2.82 -24.63
N PRO A 155 7.98 2.36 -25.75
CA PRO A 155 7.63 2.85 -27.08
C PRO A 155 6.17 2.53 -27.42
N PRO A 156 5.46 3.41 -28.16
CA PRO A 156 4.12 3.14 -28.63
C PRO A 156 4.09 1.88 -29.52
N GLY A 157 3.12 0.97 -29.25
CA GLY A 157 2.91 -0.20 -30.09
C GLY A 157 3.55 -1.51 -29.63
N GLU A 158 4.38 -1.52 -28.58
CA GLU A 158 4.91 -2.77 -28.04
C GLU A 158 3.85 -3.59 -27.26
N PRO A 159 3.83 -4.93 -27.35
CA PRO A 159 2.90 -5.78 -26.60
C PRO A 159 3.17 -5.71 -25.08
N PRO A 160 2.17 -5.93 -24.22
CA PRO A 160 2.34 -5.87 -22.77
C PRO A 160 3.36 -6.89 -22.29
N VAL A 161 4.36 -6.40 -21.53
CA VAL A 161 5.38 -7.25 -20.92
C VAL A 161 4.78 -7.94 -19.69
N PRO A 162 5.03 -9.23 -19.48
CA PRO A 162 4.54 -9.94 -18.31
C PRO A 162 5.13 -9.32 -17.04
N ILE A 163 4.27 -9.09 -16.04
CA ILE A 163 4.62 -8.31 -14.86
C ILE A 163 5.76 -8.90 -14.02
N TRP A 164 5.96 -10.22 -14.06
CA TRP A 164 7.07 -10.86 -13.37
C TRP A 164 8.42 -10.35 -13.88
N ARG A 165 8.54 -10.00 -15.17
CA ARG A 165 9.74 -9.34 -15.71
C ARG A 165 9.91 -7.93 -15.13
N ILE A 166 8.83 -7.21 -14.94
CA ILE A 166 8.87 -5.85 -14.38
C ILE A 166 9.20 -5.91 -12.88
N ALA A 167 8.59 -6.84 -12.14
CA ALA A 167 8.80 -7.00 -10.70
C ALA A 167 10.22 -7.46 -10.35
N LEU A 168 10.80 -8.33 -11.17
CA LEU A 168 12.12 -8.95 -10.93
C LEU A 168 13.27 -8.25 -11.66
N SER A 169 13.00 -7.29 -12.57
CA SER A 169 14.07 -6.54 -13.21
C SER A 169 14.87 -5.75 -12.16
N PRO A 170 16.19 -5.95 -12.03
CA PRO A 170 17.00 -5.04 -11.24
C PRO A 170 16.83 -3.64 -11.81
N PHE A 171 17.01 -2.60 -10.98
CA PHE A 171 16.98 -1.20 -11.42
C PHE A 171 17.91 -1.01 -12.62
N SER A 172 17.43 -1.30 -13.80
CA SER A 172 18.24 -1.16 -15.02
C SER A 172 18.27 0.31 -15.39
N THR A 173 19.34 0.95 -14.98
CA THR A 173 19.85 2.15 -15.62
C THR A 173 19.92 1.90 -17.13
N GLY A 174 18.92 2.44 -17.87
CA GLY A 174 19.06 2.92 -19.24
C GLY A 174 19.76 2.07 -20.30
N LYS A 175 19.64 0.74 -20.33
CA LYS A 175 20.03 -0.04 -21.50
C LYS A 175 18.80 -0.62 -22.19
N SER A 176 18.56 -0.16 -23.40
CA SER A 176 17.58 -0.66 -24.35
C SER A 176 17.73 -2.19 -24.48
N LEU A 177 16.63 -2.91 -24.27
CA LEU A 177 16.54 -4.34 -24.59
C LEU A 177 16.25 -4.51 -26.10
N THR A 178 16.96 -3.78 -26.94
CA THR A 178 17.05 -4.06 -28.38
C THR A 178 18.27 -4.93 -28.61
N GLY A 179 18.08 -6.23 -28.60
CA GLY A 179 19.15 -7.17 -28.92
C GLY A 179 18.73 -8.60 -28.61
N ILE A 180 18.13 -9.18 -29.58
CA ILE A 180 17.95 -10.55 -30.11
C ILE A 180 16.46 -10.86 -30.31
#